data_51c21c1781a4b9c120fa12167f46b0fe
#
_entry.id   51c21c1781a4b9c120fa12167f46b0fe
#
_cell.length_a   1.000
_cell.length_b   1.000
_cell.length_c   1.000
_cell.angle_alpha   90.00
_cell.angle_beta   90.00
_cell.angle_gamma   90.00
#
_symmetry.space_group_name_H-M   'P 1'
#
loop_
_entity.id
_entity.type
_entity.pdbx_description
1 polymer ?
#
loop_
_entity_poly.entity_id
_entity_poly.type
_entity_poly.pdbx_seq_one_letter_code
_entity_poly.pdbx_strand_id
1 'polypeptide(L)'
;ESETDFKSRLIEWCQKNHHTIRFRTTRQENSAANHPLFRSTALIDNMEVGHGSGESKKGAEQQAAYSVSQSFSDETCAALLDKVDRLRLGGESR
;
A
#
# COMPACT_ATOMS: atom_id res chain seq x y z
N GLU A 1 5.29 3.48 -20.42
CA GLU A 1 5.50 3.61 -20.00
C GLU A 1 5.45 4.73 -19.45
N SER A 2 5.17 5.48 -19.72
CA SER A 2 5.12 6.68 -19.06
C SER A 2 4.21 6.64 -17.93
N GLU A 3 3.50 5.63 -17.76
CA GLU A 3 2.64 5.57 -16.70
C GLU A 3 3.33 5.50 -15.42
N THR A 4 2.86 6.14 -14.43
CA THR A 4 3.41 6.07 -13.10
C THR A 4 3.11 4.73 -12.48
N ASP A 5 4.14 4.05 -12.09
CA ASP A 5 3.99 2.78 -11.44
C ASP A 5 4.09 3.01 -9.93
N PHE A 6 2.95 3.25 -9.32
CA PHE A 6 2.92 3.60 -7.90
C PHE A 6 3.43 2.48 -7.04
N LYS A 7 3.16 1.25 -7.44
CA LYS A 7 3.62 0.11 -6.67
C LYS A 7 5.15 0.05 -6.65
N SER A 8 5.78 0.20 -7.82
CA SER A 8 7.23 0.15 -7.88
C SER A 8 7.86 1.29 -7.12
N ARG A 9 7.29 2.48 -7.23
CA ARG A 9 7.83 3.62 -6.52
C ARG A 9 7.73 3.44 -5.02
N LEU A 10 6.62 2.90 -4.57
CA LEU A 10 6.43 2.67 -3.14
C LEU A 10 7.40 1.61 -2.64
N ILE A 11 7.60 0.57 -3.42
CA ILE A 11 8.54 -0.48 -3.04
C ILE A 11 9.95 0.08 -2.93
N GLU A 12 10.34 0.92 -3.90
CA GLU A 12 11.66 1.53 -3.86
C GLU A 12 11.81 2.42 -2.64
N TRP A 13 10.78 3.20 -2.34
CA TRP A 13 10.85 4.07 -1.19
C TRP A 13 11.02 3.28 0.10
N CYS A 14 10.27 2.18 0.22
CA CYS A 14 10.39 1.35 1.40
C CYS A 14 11.77 0.74 1.52
N GLN A 15 12.32 0.28 0.39
CA GLN A 15 13.65 -0.31 0.43
C GLN A 15 14.70 0.71 0.83
N LYS A 16 14.58 1.93 0.31
CA LYS A 16 15.53 2.95 0.66
C LYS A 16 15.47 3.32 2.12
N ASN A 17 14.31 3.19 2.72
CA ASN A 17 14.11 3.59 4.11
C ASN A 17 14.05 2.39 5.05
N HIS A 18 14.45 1.23 4.54
CA HIS A 18 14.58 0.02 5.36
C HIS A 18 13.25 -0.44 5.96
N HIS A 19 12.17 -0.28 5.17
CA HIS A 19 10.87 -0.78 5.56
C HIS A 19 10.52 -1.97 4.68
N THR A 20 9.72 -2.87 5.23
CA THR A 20 9.21 -4.02 4.49
C THR A 20 7.84 -3.68 3.96
N ILE A 21 7.61 -3.94 2.69
CA ILE A 21 6.31 -3.67 2.09
C ILE A 21 5.75 -4.96 1.53
N ARG A 22 4.47 -5.18 1.74
CA ARG A 22 3.77 -6.31 1.16
C ARG A 22 2.41 -5.85 0.68
N PHE A 23 1.88 -6.57 -0.29
CA PHE A 23 0.53 -6.34 -0.78
C PHE A 23 -0.24 -7.63 -0.58
N ARG A 24 -1.29 -7.57 0.23
CA ARG A 24 -2.15 -8.71 0.46
C ARG A 24 -3.37 -8.55 -0.44
N THR A 25 -3.49 -9.41 -1.43
CA THR A 25 -4.51 -9.25 -2.47
C THR A 25 -5.40 -10.47 -2.46
N THR A 26 -6.70 -10.23 -2.45
CA THR A 26 -7.68 -11.31 -2.46
C THR A 26 -8.73 -11.02 -3.51
N ARG A 27 -9.34 -12.08 -4.02
CA ARG A 27 -10.46 -11.94 -4.91
C ARG A 27 -11.72 -11.92 -4.08
N GLN A 28 -12.62 -11.00 -4.39
CA GLN A 28 -13.87 -10.90 -3.66
C GLN A 28 -14.80 -12.00 -4.15
N GLU A 29 -15.39 -12.70 -3.21
CA GLU A 29 -16.21 -13.85 -3.56
C GLU A 29 -17.53 -13.46 -4.18
N ASN A 30 -17.99 -12.27 -3.91
CA ASN A 30 -19.26 -11.84 -4.46
C ASN A 30 -19.15 -11.26 -5.84
N SER A 31 -17.97 -11.21 -6.39
CA SER A 31 -17.82 -10.60 -7.69
C SER A 31 -18.36 -11.54 -8.76
N ALA A 32 -18.90 -10.95 -9.83
CA ALA A 32 -19.40 -11.75 -10.94
C ALA A 32 -18.24 -12.43 -11.65
N ALA A 33 -18.52 -13.57 -12.26
CA ALA A 33 -17.48 -14.35 -12.88
C ALA A 33 -16.77 -13.59 -14.01
N ASN A 34 -17.53 -12.80 -14.78
CA ASN A 34 -16.91 -12.07 -15.86
C ASN A 34 -16.51 -10.65 -15.46
N HIS A 35 -16.67 -10.31 -14.19
CA HIS A 35 -16.24 -9.02 -13.69
C HIS A 35 -15.62 -9.25 -12.32
N PRO A 36 -14.45 -9.88 -12.28
CA PRO A 36 -13.84 -10.18 -10.99
C PRO A 36 -13.45 -8.89 -10.29
N LEU A 37 -13.52 -8.92 -9.01
CA LEU A 37 -13.10 -7.78 -8.19
C LEU A 37 -12.05 -8.27 -7.23
N PHE A 38 -10.91 -7.61 -7.25
CA PHE A 38 -9.82 -7.92 -6.33
C PHE A 38 -9.64 -6.76 -5.38
N ARG A 39 -9.28 -7.05 -4.18
CA ARG A 39 -8.94 -6.02 -3.20
C ARG A 39 -7.53 -6.27 -2.72
N SER A 40 -6.79 -5.19 -2.57
CA SER A 40 -5.42 -5.28 -2.11
C SER A 40 -5.21 -4.35 -0.93
N THR A 41 -4.46 -4.81 0.03
CA THR A 41 -4.08 -4.00 1.17
C THR A 41 -2.57 -3.88 1.17
N ALA A 42 -2.07 -2.65 1.21
CA ALA A 42 -0.65 -2.42 1.30
C ALA A 42 -0.26 -2.39 2.77
N LEU A 43 0.76 -3.19 3.10
CA LEU A 43 1.23 -3.26 4.47
C LEU A 43 2.70 -2.86 4.51
N ILE A 44 3.01 -1.89 5.31
CA ILE A 44 4.39 -1.50 5.55
C ILE A 44 4.72 -1.91 6.97
N ASP A 45 5.74 -2.74 7.13
CA ASP A 45 6.14 -3.31 8.41
C ASP A 45 4.95 -3.97 9.09
N ASN A 46 4.14 -4.65 8.27
CA ASN A 46 2.96 -5.39 8.72
C ASN A 46 1.82 -4.52 9.21
N MET A 47 1.86 -3.23 8.89
CA MET A 47 0.74 -2.35 9.23
C MET A 47 0.04 -1.91 7.98
N GLU A 48 -1.29 -1.95 8.01
CA GLU A 48 -2.08 -1.55 6.86
C GLU A 48 -2.01 -0.06 6.68
N VAL A 49 -1.56 0.35 5.50
CA VAL A 49 -1.39 1.77 5.22
C VAL A 49 -2.13 2.22 3.97
N GLY A 50 -2.68 1.31 3.22
CA GLY A 50 -3.45 1.68 2.03
C GLY A 50 -4.25 0.53 1.52
N HIS A 51 -5.30 0.84 0.75
CA HIS A 51 -6.19 -0.15 0.20
C HIS A 51 -6.54 0.23 -1.23
N GLY A 52 -6.80 -0.76 -2.03
CA GLY A 52 -7.24 -0.53 -3.38
C GLY A 52 -8.03 -1.69 -3.90
N SER A 53 -8.72 -1.49 -5.01
CA SER A 53 -9.46 -2.55 -5.65
C SER A 53 -9.35 -2.39 -7.15
N GLY A 54 -9.62 -3.45 -7.86
CA GLY A 54 -9.55 -3.44 -9.31
C GLY A 54 -10.02 -4.76 -9.87
N GLU A 55 -10.04 -4.82 -11.19
CA GLU A 55 -10.50 -6.03 -11.85
C GLU A 55 -9.38 -7.04 -12.04
N SER A 56 -8.19 -6.73 -11.61
CA SER A 56 -7.06 -7.64 -11.64
C SER A 56 -6.26 -7.45 -10.37
N LYS A 57 -5.44 -8.45 -10.04
CA LYS A 57 -4.57 -8.33 -8.89
C LYS A 57 -3.63 -7.14 -9.04
N LYS A 58 -3.05 -7.01 -10.23
CA LYS A 58 -2.13 -5.92 -10.47
C LYS A 58 -2.83 -4.57 -10.33
N GLY A 59 -4.04 -4.46 -10.88
CA GLY A 59 -4.78 -3.21 -10.77
C GLY A 59 -5.11 -2.87 -9.33
N ALA A 60 -5.51 -3.88 -8.55
CA ALA A 60 -5.83 -3.65 -7.14
C ALA A 60 -4.59 -3.21 -6.37
N GLU A 61 -3.45 -3.80 -6.66
CA GLU A 61 -2.21 -3.44 -5.98
C GLU A 61 -1.75 -2.04 -6.36
N GLN A 62 -1.92 -1.67 -7.63
CA GLN A 62 -1.60 -0.31 -8.05
C GLN A 62 -2.48 0.70 -7.34
N GLN A 63 -3.75 0.40 -7.20
CA GLN A 63 -4.66 1.29 -6.49
C GLN A 63 -4.31 1.40 -5.02
N ALA A 64 -3.92 0.29 -4.41
CA ALA A 64 -3.48 0.32 -3.02
C ALA A 64 -2.24 1.18 -2.86
N ALA A 65 -1.29 1.04 -3.77
CA ALA A 65 -0.08 1.84 -3.74
C ALA A 65 -0.40 3.32 -3.96
N TYR A 66 -1.32 3.59 -4.87
CA TYR A 66 -1.74 4.96 -5.12
C TYR A 66 -2.37 5.57 -3.87
N SER A 67 -3.18 4.78 -3.18
CA SER A 67 -3.79 5.23 -1.94
C SER A 67 -2.73 5.66 -0.91
N VAL A 68 -1.66 4.89 -0.81
CA VAL A 68 -0.57 5.26 0.07
C VAL A 68 0.12 6.52 -0.45
N SER A 69 0.38 6.56 -1.77
CA SER A 69 1.16 7.66 -2.33
C SER A 69 0.43 8.98 -2.26
N GLN A 70 -0.90 8.96 -2.17
CA GLN A 70 -1.63 10.19 -2.02
C GLN A 70 -1.34 10.88 -0.71
N SER A 71 -0.84 10.12 0.25
CA SER A 71 -0.41 10.71 1.50
C SER A 71 1.05 11.13 1.45
N PHE A 72 1.69 10.96 0.28
CA PHE A 72 3.12 11.27 0.14
C PHE A 72 3.27 12.56 -0.61
N SER A 73 3.78 13.53 0.01
CA SER A 73 4.49 14.60 -0.62
C SER A 73 5.85 14.49 0.02
N ASP A 74 6.75 15.34 -0.32
CA ASP A 74 8.07 15.27 0.29
C ASP A 74 7.99 15.41 1.79
N GLU A 75 7.11 16.27 2.26
CA GLU A 75 6.93 16.38 3.68
C GLU A 75 6.15 15.21 4.21
N THR A 76 5.24 14.70 3.40
CA THR A 76 4.37 13.64 3.85
C THR A 76 5.09 12.31 3.93
N CYS A 77 6.16 12.14 3.15
CA CYS A 77 6.96 10.94 3.29
C CYS A 77 7.53 10.84 4.70
N ALA A 78 8.05 11.95 5.21
CA ALA A 78 8.57 11.95 6.56
C ALA A 78 7.45 11.74 7.57
N ALA A 79 6.30 12.35 7.31
CA ALA A 79 5.17 12.20 8.22
C ALA A 79 4.65 10.77 8.22
N LEU A 80 4.64 10.12 7.06
CA LEU A 80 4.19 8.74 6.99
C LEU A 80 5.16 7.83 7.71
N LEU A 81 6.45 8.06 7.53
CA LEU A 81 7.45 7.28 8.21
C LEU A 81 7.29 7.42 9.71
N ASP A 82 7.07 8.64 10.16
CA ASP A 82 6.85 8.89 11.58
C ASP A 82 5.58 8.18 12.06
N LYS A 83 4.54 8.19 11.24
CA LYS A 83 3.29 7.52 11.60
C LYS A 83 3.49 6.02 11.72
N VAL A 84 4.21 5.41 10.78
CA VAL A 84 4.48 3.99 10.83
C VAL A 84 5.29 3.66 12.07
N ASP A 85 6.31 4.45 12.36
CA ASP A 85 7.11 4.23 13.53
C ASP A 85 6.29 4.36 14.80
N ARG A 86 5.42 5.35 14.83
CA ARG A 86 4.60 5.57 16.00
C ARG A 86 3.63 4.43 16.26
N LEU A 87 3.04 3.89 15.18
CA LEU A 87 2.15 2.77 15.31
C LEU A 87 2.90 1.53 15.80
N ARG A 88 4.12 1.35 15.30
CA ARG A 88 4.91 0.21 15.68
C ARG A 88 5.36 0.29 17.13
N LEU A 89 5.71 1.49 17.56
CA LEU A 89 6.19 1.68 18.93
C LEU A 89 5.07 1.94 19.91
N GLY A 90 3.95 2.41 19.41
CA GLY A 90 2.87 2.83 20.29
C GLY A 90 2.36 1.75 21.20
N GLY A 91 2.42 0.54 20.72
CA GLY A 91 1.98 -0.56 21.55
C GLY A 91 2.88 -0.83 22.71
N GLU A 92 4.11 -0.35 22.61
CA GLU A 92 5.02 -0.55 23.66
C GLU A 92 5.05 0.51 24.63
N SER A 93 4.62 1.63 24.30
CA SER A 93 4.80 2.72 25.16
C SER A 93 3.86 2.70 26.22
N ARG A 94 3.75 2.53 26.31
CA ARG A 94 3.35 2.84 27.28
C ARG A 94 2.88 2.67 27.69
#